data_1e109efa8c1032f166b270d2cd607154
#
_entry.id   1e109efa8c1032f166b270d2cd607154
#
_cell.length_a   1.000
_cell.length_b   1.000
_cell.length_c   1.000
_cell.angle_alpha   90.00
_cell.angle_beta   90.00
_cell.angle_gamma   90.00
#
_symmetry.space_group_name_H-M   'P 1'
#
loop_
_entity.id
_entity.type
_entity.pdbx_description
1 polymer ?
#
loop_
_entity_poly.entity_id
_entity_poly.type
_entity_poly.pdbx_seq_one_letter_code
_entity_poly.pdbx_strand_id
1 'polypeptide(L)'
;MKKNAVQYIKSLCLSAVAFVATSAAFAAEKLYVYNWTDYVPSNLVAEFTKETGIEVIYSTFESNEEMYAKLKLTSSTGSGYDLVFPSSYYVNKMAKENMLQELDHSKLSNFKQIPANLLNKEFDPNNKYSLPYVYGLTGIGVNADDIDPSKITSWADLWNPEFKGKVLLTSDAREVFHIALLLDGKSPNTTNEEDIKAAYERLVKLLPNVVTFNSDSPEVPFVQGEASIGMLWNGSAYLAHKENPSIQFVYPKEGAIFWMDNYAIPKGAKNTE
;
A
#
# COMPACT_ATOMS: atom_id res chain seq x y z
N MET A 1 -36.66 24.06 80.09
CA MET A 1 -36.86 23.21 78.95
C MET A 1 -36.41 23.89 77.65
N LYS A 2 -35.15 24.15 77.45
CA LYS A 2 -34.56 24.73 76.23
C LYS A 2 -33.08 24.37 76.14
N LYS A 3 -32.70 23.10 76.04
CA LYS A 3 -31.26 22.68 75.85
C LYS A 3 -31.04 21.47 74.92
N ASN A 4 -32.04 20.92 74.27
CA ASN A 4 -31.87 19.67 73.47
C ASN A 4 -32.13 19.86 71.98
N ALA A 5 -32.21 21.07 71.41
CA ALA A 5 -32.49 21.28 69.99
C ALA A 5 -31.25 21.64 69.15
N VAL A 6 -30.08 21.88 69.77
CA VAL A 6 -28.84 22.33 69.07
C VAL A 6 -27.88 21.18 68.75
N GLN A 7 -28.11 20.01 69.34
CA GLN A 7 -27.16 18.88 69.19
C GLN A 7 -27.49 17.95 68.04
N TYR A 8 -28.70 18.04 67.45
CA TYR A 8 -29.09 17.20 66.30
C TYR A 8 -28.81 17.81 64.90
N ILE A 9 -28.39 19.06 64.85
CA ILE A 9 -28.14 19.78 63.59
C ILE A 9 -26.65 19.65 63.18
N LYS A 10 -25.75 19.23 64.09
CA LYS A 10 -24.31 19.05 63.80
C LYS A 10 -23.91 17.66 63.29
N SER A 11 -24.82 16.68 63.24
CA SER A 11 -24.52 15.34 62.80
C SER A 11 -25.04 15.02 61.39
N LEU A 12 -25.62 15.95 60.67
CA LEU A 12 -26.17 15.69 59.34
C LEU A 12 -25.38 16.40 58.20
N CYS A 13 -24.25 17.00 58.51
CA CYS A 13 -23.42 17.69 57.50
C CYS A 13 -22.08 17.02 57.17
N LEU A 14 -21.88 15.75 57.53
CA LEU A 14 -20.59 15.09 57.32
C LEU A 14 -20.73 13.73 56.66
N SER A 15 -21.50 13.58 55.62
CA SER A 15 -21.50 12.35 54.81
C SER A 15 -21.91 12.61 53.34
N ALA A 16 -21.60 13.78 52.80
CA ALA A 16 -21.57 13.95 51.35
C ALA A 16 -20.11 13.95 50.91
N VAL A 17 -19.40 12.81 51.06
CA VAL A 17 -18.20 12.53 50.29
C VAL A 17 -18.67 12.30 48.86
N ALA A 18 -18.65 13.37 48.08
CA ALA A 18 -18.78 13.26 46.64
C ALA A 18 -17.73 12.29 46.13
N PHE A 19 -18.15 11.10 45.78
CA PHE A 19 -17.42 10.20 44.91
C PHE A 19 -17.39 10.89 43.55
N VAL A 20 -16.45 11.82 43.36
CA VAL A 20 -16.02 12.28 42.04
C VAL A 20 -15.32 11.10 41.46
N ALA A 21 -16.05 10.20 40.80
CA ALA A 21 -15.52 9.28 39.87
C ALA A 21 -14.87 10.15 38.79
N THR A 22 -13.56 10.43 38.95
CA THR A 22 -12.72 10.86 37.84
C THR A 22 -12.74 9.73 36.84
N SER A 23 -13.68 9.77 35.91
CA SER A 23 -13.54 9.07 34.65
C SER A 23 -12.26 9.67 34.03
N ALA A 24 -11.11 9.07 34.30
CA ALA A 24 -9.97 9.26 33.46
C ALA A 24 -10.45 8.85 32.06
N ALA A 25 -10.79 9.83 31.25
CA ALA A 25 -10.94 9.60 29.84
C ALA A 25 -9.55 9.15 29.38
N PHE A 26 -9.32 7.84 29.34
CA PHE A 26 -8.18 7.31 28.61
C PHE A 26 -8.39 7.81 27.19
N ALA A 27 -7.50 8.69 26.72
CA ALA A 27 -7.46 9.02 25.31
C ALA A 27 -7.35 7.68 24.59
N ALA A 28 -8.27 7.41 23.66
CA ALA A 28 -8.22 6.18 22.90
C ALA A 28 -6.80 6.06 22.29
N GLU A 29 -6.18 4.90 22.46
CA GLU A 29 -4.92 4.61 21.81
C GLU A 29 -5.10 4.77 20.31
N LYS A 30 -4.09 5.26 19.61
CA LYS A 30 -4.16 5.54 18.18
C LYS A 30 -3.12 4.73 17.44
N LEU A 31 -3.51 4.21 16.28
CA LEU A 31 -2.62 3.56 15.34
C LEU A 31 -2.62 4.35 14.03
N TYR A 32 -1.48 4.89 13.66
CA TYR A 32 -1.31 5.67 12.42
C TYR A 32 -0.84 4.74 11.29
N VAL A 33 -1.73 4.51 10.33
CA VAL A 33 -1.51 3.60 9.20
C VAL A 33 -1.32 4.39 7.92
N TYR A 34 -0.30 4.04 7.13
CA TYR A 34 -0.03 4.63 5.82
C TYR A 34 0.10 3.52 4.78
N ASN A 35 -0.93 3.36 3.96
CA ASN A 35 -1.12 2.21 3.08
C ASN A 35 -1.47 2.66 1.65
N TRP A 36 -1.51 1.71 0.74
CA TRP A 36 -2.05 1.89 -0.59
C TRP A 36 -3.55 2.16 -0.56
N THR A 37 -4.05 2.89 -1.57
CA THR A 37 -5.49 3.06 -1.77
C THR A 37 -6.15 1.68 -1.99
N ASP A 38 -7.37 1.51 -1.49
CA ASP A 38 -8.21 0.30 -1.64
C ASP A 38 -7.66 -1.04 -1.10
N TYR A 39 -6.57 -1.01 -0.30
CA TYR A 39 -6.00 -2.23 0.26
C TYR A 39 -6.72 -2.77 1.51
N VAL A 40 -7.57 -1.99 2.13
CA VAL A 40 -8.31 -2.39 3.34
C VAL A 40 -9.81 -2.23 3.11
N PRO A 41 -10.59 -3.29 3.29
CA PRO A 41 -12.05 -3.19 3.27
C PRO A 41 -12.56 -2.17 4.30
N SER A 42 -13.52 -1.34 3.92
CA SER A 42 -14.00 -0.23 4.73
C SER A 42 -14.54 -0.63 6.12
N ASN A 43 -15.04 -1.86 6.26
CA ASN A 43 -15.53 -2.39 7.53
C ASN A 43 -14.40 -2.88 8.45
N LEU A 44 -13.24 -3.29 7.93
CA LEU A 44 -12.16 -3.91 8.71
C LEU A 44 -11.58 -2.95 9.74
N VAL A 45 -11.36 -1.68 9.37
CA VAL A 45 -10.87 -0.64 10.29
C VAL A 45 -11.84 -0.42 11.44
N ALA A 46 -13.13 -0.38 11.14
CA ALA A 46 -14.17 -0.22 12.16
C ALA A 46 -14.26 -1.44 13.10
N GLU A 47 -14.14 -2.65 12.55
CA GLU A 47 -14.10 -3.90 13.33
C GLU A 47 -12.88 -3.93 14.26
N PHE A 48 -11.69 -3.61 13.76
CA PHE A 48 -10.47 -3.53 14.56
C PHE A 48 -10.62 -2.53 15.73
N THR A 49 -11.12 -1.33 15.46
CA THR A 49 -11.36 -0.33 16.51
C THR A 49 -12.38 -0.84 17.55
N LYS A 50 -13.43 -1.51 17.10
CA LYS A 50 -14.45 -2.08 17.99
C LYS A 50 -13.88 -3.19 18.90
N GLU A 51 -12.99 -4.04 18.36
CA GLU A 51 -12.41 -5.16 19.10
C GLU A 51 -11.30 -4.73 20.07
N THR A 52 -10.48 -3.76 19.66
CA THR A 52 -9.28 -3.36 20.41
C THR A 52 -9.44 -2.09 21.23
N GLY A 53 -10.41 -1.24 20.90
CA GLY A 53 -10.53 0.12 21.44
C GLY A 53 -9.52 1.12 20.86
N ILE A 54 -8.67 0.68 19.91
CA ILE A 54 -7.65 1.51 19.26
C ILE A 54 -8.27 2.25 18.07
N GLU A 55 -8.16 3.58 18.06
CA GLU A 55 -8.56 4.41 16.92
C GLU A 55 -7.53 4.32 15.80
N VAL A 56 -7.95 3.90 14.60
CA VAL A 56 -7.06 3.85 13.43
C VAL A 56 -7.15 5.16 12.65
N ILE A 57 -6.01 5.85 12.53
CA ILE A 57 -5.85 7.02 11.67
C ILE A 57 -5.23 6.53 10.36
N TYR A 58 -6.07 6.38 9.35
CA TYR A 58 -5.71 5.78 8.06
C TYR A 58 -5.39 6.86 7.03
N SER A 59 -4.25 6.74 6.36
CA SER A 59 -3.82 7.61 5.26
C SER A 59 -3.38 6.73 4.09
N THR A 60 -3.49 7.24 2.87
CA THR A 60 -3.13 6.53 1.65
C THR A 60 -1.99 7.20 0.90
N PHE A 61 -1.32 6.42 0.05
CA PHE A 61 -0.32 6.88 -0.93
C PHE A 61 -0.54 6.14 -2.26
N GLU A 62 -0.04 6.73 -3.34
CA GLU A 62 -0.19 6.21 -4.70
C GLU A 62 1.08 5.56 -5.24
N SER A 63 2.24 5.82 -4.62
CA SER A 63 3.52 5.25 -5.05
C SER A 63 4.47 5.02 -3.88
N ASN A 64 5.39 4.06 -4.05
CA ASN A 64 6.47 3.84 -3.09
C ASN A 64 7.35 5.08 -2.92
N GLU A 65 7.54 5.87 -3.99
CA GLU A 65 8.31 7.11 -3.99
C GLU A 65 7.68 8.14 -3.06
N GLU A 66 6.37 8.33 -3.13
CA GLU A 66 5.61 9.23 -2.27
C GLU A 66 5.72 8.79 -0.79
N MET A 67 5.42 7.52 -0.51
CA MET A 67 5.53 6.95 0.84
C MET A 67 6.94 7.17 1.41
N TYR A 68 7.97 6.80 0.66
CA TYR A 68 9.36 6.94 1.08
C TYR A 68 9.75 8.41 1.34
N ALA A 69 9.41 9.33 0.44
CA ALA A 69 9.70 10.74 0.59
C ALA A 69 9.03 11.32 1.84
N LYS A 70 7.77 10.96 2.09
CA LYS A 70 7.02 11.36 3.27
C LYS A 70 7.68 10.88 4.57
N LEU A 71 8.03 9.59 4.64
CA LEU A 71 8.70 9.01 5.80
C LEU A 71 10.08 9.62 6.03
N LYS A 72 10.83 9.90 4.97
CA LYS A 72 12.15 10.53 5.07
C LYS A 72 12.08 11.95 5.63
N LEU A 73 11.08 12.73 5.24
CA LEU A 73 10.85 14.07 5.78
C LEU A 73 10.50 14.07 7.27
N THR A 74 9.75 13.05 7.71
CA THR A 74 9.29 12.95 9.11
C THR A 74 10.26 12.20 10.02
N SER A 75 11.31 11.58 9.49
CA SER A 75 12.25 10.73 10.23
C SER A 75 12.95 11.42 11.40
N SER A 76 13.20 12.74 11.32
CA SER A 76 13.85 13.52 12.38
C SER A 76 12.93 13.86 13.55
N THR A 77 11.60 13.80 13.35
CA THR A 77 10.58 14.15 14.35
C THR A 77 9.78 12.95 14.86
N GLY A 78 10.14 11.76 14.41
CA GLY A 78 9.34 10.53 14.49
C GLY A 78 8.67 10.27 13.15
N SER A 79 8.35 9.00 12.85
CA SER A 79 7.81 8.64 11.52
C SER A 79 6.46 9.32 11.19
N GLY A 80 5.71 9.73 12.20
CA GLY A 80 4.32 10.17 12.05
C GLY A 80 3.34 9.03 11.74
N TYR A 81 3.87 7.83 11.46
CA TYR A 81 3.13 6.61 11.19
C TYR A 81 3.69 5.45 12.00
N ASP A 82 2.84 4.50 12.34
CA ASP A 82 3.20 3.30 13.12
C ASP A 82 3.29 2.06 12.22
N LEU A 83 2.53 2.04 11.13
CA LEU A 83 2.50 0.95 10.18
C LEU A 83 2.52 1.50 8.75
N VAL A 84 3.37 0.92 7.90
CA VAL A 84 3.52 1.27 6.48
C VAL A 84 3.58 0.02 5.62
N PHE A 85 3.29 0.17 4.31
CA PHE A 85 3.13 -0.97 3.39
C PHE A 85 4.02 -0.85 2.14
N PRO A 86 5.35 -0.90 2.30
CA PRO A 86 6.27 -0.83 1.17
C PRO A 86 6.25 -2.09 0.32
N SER A 87 6.44 -1.91 -0.99
CA SER A 87 6.78 -3.03 -1.87
C SER A 87 8.17 -3.58 -1.54
N SER A 88 8.40 -4.84 -1.88
CA SER A 88 9.60 -5.60 -1.50
C SER A 88 10.93 -4.89 -1.80
N TYR A 89 11.04 -4.19 -2.93
CA TYR A 89 12.25 -3.45 -3.29
C TYR A 89 12.46 -2.19 -2.42
N TYR A 90 11.38 -1.57 -1.91
CA TYR A 90 11.49 -0.50 -0.93
C TYR A 90 11.78 -1.00 0.48
N VAL A 91 11.30 -2.19 0.87
CA VAL A 91 11.73 -2.82 2.13
C VAL A 91 13.25 -2.92 2.20
N ASN A 92 13.89 -3.46 1.16
CA ASN A 92 15.34 -3.59 1.09
C ASN A 92 16.05 -2.23 1.16
N LYS A 93 15.57 -1.24 0.40
CA LYS A 93 16.10 0.13 0.40
C LYS A 93 15.98 0.78 1.78
N MET A 94 14.80 0.75 2.36
CA MET A 94 14.50 1.39 3.65
C MET A 94 15.24 0.72 4.80
N ALA A 95 15.40 -0.61 4.77
CA ALA A 95 16.18 -1.35 5.76
C ALA A 95 17.67 -0.93 5.71
N LYS A 96 18.26 -0.84 4.51
CA LYS A 96 19.65 -0.37 4.33
C LYS A 96 19.86 1.08 4.81
N GLU A 97 18.85 1.92 4.68
CA GLU A 97 18.86 3.31 5.12
C GLU A 97 18.46 3.49 6.62
N ASN A 98 18.26 2.37 7.35
CA ASN A 98 17.84 2.38 8.76
C ASN A 98 16.52 3.13 9.01
N MET A 99 15.59 3.03 8.06
CA MET A 99 14.28 3.66 8.13
C MET A 99 13.19 2.72 8.70
N LEU A 100 13.50 1.43 8.87
CA LEU A 100 12.57 0.43 9.42
C LEU A 100 13.04 -0.06 10.78
N GLN A 101 12.08 -0.46 11.61
CA GLN A 101 12.31 -1.14 12.89
C GLN A 101 12.40 -2.65 12.66
N GLU A 102 13.29 -3.31 13.39
CA GLU A 102 13.33 -4.77 13.42
C GLU A 102 12.08 -5.32 14.12
N LEU A 103 11.50 -6.37 13.53
CA LEU A 103 10.32 -7.02 14.07
C LEU A 103 10.69 -8.00 15.20
N ASP A 104 9.96 -7.93 16.30
CA ASP A 104 10.02 -8.94 17.35
C ASP A 104 9.04 -10.07 17.06
N HIS A 105 9.54 -11.14 16.45
CA HIS A 105 8.71 -12.31 16.07
C HIS A 105 8.04 -13.00 17.27
N SER A 106 8.56 -12.82 18.49
CA SER A 106 7.96 -13.40 19.70
C SER A 106 6.61 -12.78 20.05
N LYS A 107 6.37 -11.56 19.58
CA LYS A 107 5.11 -10.82 19.74
C LYS A 107 4.09 -11.10 18.63
N LEU A 108 4.49 -11.78 17.56
CA LEU A 108 3.66 -12.04 16.39
C LEU A 108 2.99 -13.42 16.47
N SER A 109 1.92 -13.54 17.23
CA SER A 109 1.23 -14.81 17.49
C SER A 109 0.80 -15.57 16.23
N ASN A 110 0.42 -14.82 15.17
CA ASN A 110 -0.07 -15.35 13.91
C ASN A 110 1.02 -15.56 12.84
N PHE A 111 2.29 -15.30 13.16
CA PHE A 111 3.40 -15.45 12.21
C PHE A 111 3.43 -16.84 11.55
N LYS A 112 3.11 -17.90 12.31
CA LYS A 112 3.09 -19.29 11.83
C LYS A 112 2.01 -19.57 10.78
N GLN A 113 1.03 -18.67 10.62
CA GLN A 113 -0.05 -18.84 9.65
C GLN A 113 0.35 -18.32 8.25
N ILE A 114 1.45 -17.56 8.16
CA ILE A 114 1.95 -17.06 6.88
C ILE A 114 2.57 -18.24 6.10
N PRO A 115 2.17 -18.45 4.84
CA PRO A 115 2.74 -19.51 4.01
C PRO A 115 4.26 -19.40 3.90
N ALA A 116 4.95 -20.51 4.16
CA ALA A 116 6.43 -20.53 4.20
C ALA A 116 7.09 -20.08 2.90
N ASN A 117 6.42 -20.31 1.75
CA ASN A 117 6.90 -19.89 0.44
C ASN A 117 6.88 -18.36 0.23
N LEU A 118 6.20 -17.61 1.09
CA LEU A 118 6.20 -16.13 1.07
C LEU A 118 7.23 -15.52 2.03
N LEU A 119 7.77 -16.31 2.95
CA LEU A 119 8.73 -15.86 3.96
C LEU A 119 10.18 -15.97 3.47
N ASN A 120 11.09 -15.33 4.22
CA ASN A 120 12.53 -15.42 4.05
C ASN A 120 13.01 -15.12 2.62
N LYS A 121 12.52 -14.03 2.05
CA LYS A 121 12.90 -13.57 0.71
C LYS A 121 14.22 -12.78 0.73
N GLU A 122 14.91 -12.75 -0.41
CA GLU A 122 16.21 -12.07 -0.55
C GLU A 122 16.17 -10.58 -0.18
N PHE A 123 15.03 -9.92 -0.36
CA PHE A 123 14.89 -8.51 -0.01
C PHE A 123 14.81 -8.26 1.51
N ASP A 124 14.42 -9.27 2.29
CA ASP A 124 14.34 -9.22 3.76
C ASP A 124 14.59 -10.62 4.37
N PRO A 125 15.85 -11.05 4.46
CA PRO A 125 16.20 -12.33 5.03
C PRO A 125 15.68 -12.49 6.47
N ASN A 126 15.08 -13.64 6.74
CA ASN A 126 14.44 -13.99 8.01
C ASN A 126 13.24 -13.11 8.40
N ASN A 127 12.68 -12.34 7.48
CA ASN A 127 11.61 -11.39 7.75
C ASN A 127 11.95 -10.44 8.92
N LYS A 128 13.15 -9.90 8.87
CA LYS A 128 13.70 -9.08 9.94
C LYS A 128 12.96 -7.75 10.10
N TYR A 129 12.49 -7.19 8.99
CA TYR A 129 11.90 -5.85 8.94
C TYR A 129 10.46 -5.83 8.43
N SER A 130 9.99 -6.93 7.82
CA SER A 130 8.70 -6.94 7.14
C SER A 130 8.00 -8.27 7.16
N LEU A 131 6.67 -8.24 7.00
CA LEU A 131 5.83 -9.42 6.77
C LEU A 131 5.06 -9.26 5.47
N PRO A 132 4.93 -10.33 4.67
CA PRO A 132 4.09 -10.27 3.46
C PRO A 132 2.64 -9.92 3.82
N TYR A 133 2.06 -9.02 3.03
CA TYR A 133 0.67 -8.60 3.16
C TYR A 133 -0.15 -9.01 1.94
N VAL A 134 0.11 -8.39 0.81
CA VAL A 134 -0.57 -8.64 -0.46
C VAL A 134 0.48 -8.88 -1.54
N TYR A 135 0.19 -9.75 -2.48
CA TYR A 135 1.01 -9.94 -3.67
C TYR A 135 0.13 -10.13 -4.91
N GLY A 136 0.66 -9.79 -6.04
CA GLY A 136 -0.06 -9.88 -7.29
C GLY A 136 0.84 -9.80 -8.50
N LEU A 137 0.18 -9.55 -9.62
CA LEU A 137 0.82 -9.46 -10.93
C LEU A 137 0.36 -8.20 -11.65
N THR A 138 1.30 -7.53 -12.32
CA THR A 138 0.99 -6.51 -13.32
C THR A 138 1.09 -7.15 -14.69
N GLY A 139 0.04 -6.99 -15.46
CA GLY A 139 -0.06 -7.45 -16.84
C GLY A 139 -0.66 -6.36 -17.73
N ILE A 140 -1.22 -6.76 -18.86
CA ILE A 140 -1.82 -5.84 -19.81
C ILE A 140 -3.34 -5.88 -19.68
N GLY A 141 -3.94 -4.75 -19.31
CA GLY A 141 -5.37 -4.51 -19.43
C GLY A 141 -5.72 -4.18 -20.89
N VAL A 142 -6.80 -4.74 -21.40
CA VAL A 142 -7.29 -4.51 -22.76
C VAL A 142 -8.80 -4.32 -22.75
N ASN A 143 -9.28 -3.25 -23.35
CA ASN A 143 -10.71 -3.09 -23.62
C ASN A 143 -11.07 -3.80 -24.94
N ALA A 144 -11.80 -4.91 -24.85
CA ALA A 144 -12.19 -5.73 -26.00
C ALA A 144 -13.19 -5.05 -26.96
N ASP A 145 -13.83 -3.97 -26.54
CA ASP A 145 -14.68 -3.17 -27.42
C ASP A 145 -13.85 -2.38 -28.44
N ASP A 146 -12.58 -2.06 -28.10
CA ASP A 146 -11.68 -1.29 -28.94
C ASP A 146 -10.60 -2.14 -29.62
N ILE A 147 -10.10 -3.18 -28.93
CA ILE A 147 -8.93 -3.94 -29.33
C ILE A 147 -9.20 -5.42 -29.11
N ASP A 148 -8.98 -6.25 -30.13
CA ASP A 148 -9.04 -7.72 -30.01
C ASP A 148 -7.92 -8.21 -29.05
N PRO A 149 -8.29 -8.71 -27.84
CA PRO A 149 -7.29 -9.13 -26.86
C PRO A 149 -6.41 -10.28 -27.33
N SER A 150 -6.88 -11.11 -28.28
CA SER A 150 -6.09 -12.22 -28.82
C SER A 150 -4.87 -11.78 -29.63
N LYS A 151 -4.84 -10.52 -30.07
CA LYS A 151 -3.72 -9.92 -30.80
C LYS A 151 -2.68 -9.30 -29.86
N ILE A 152 -3.01 -9.15 -28.58
CA ILE A 152 -2.11 -8.58 -27.58
C ILE A 152 -1.41 -9.74 -26.86
N THR A 153 -0.11 -9.85 -27.04
CA THR A 153 0.67 -10.98 -26.52
C THR A 153 2.00 -10.56 -25.87
N SER A 154 2.35 -9.30 -25.98
CA SER A 154 3.67 -8.77 -25.62
C SER A 154 3.56 -7.39 -25.02
N TRP A 155 4.45 -7.07 -24.09
CA TRP A 155 4.63 -5.68 -23.65
C TRP A 155 4.97 -4.75 -24.83
N ALA A 156 5.63 -5.27 -25.89
CA ALA A 156 5.96 -4.47 -27.07
C ALA A 156 4.73 -3.94 -27.81
N ASP A 157 3.57 -4.57 -27.65
CA ASP A 157 2.34 -4.15 -28.30
C ASP A 157 1.91 -2.75 -27.85
N LEU A 158 2.28 -2.31 -26.63
CA LEU A 158 2.01 -0.97 -26.14
C LEU A 158 2.65 0.14 -27.00
N TRP A 159 3.73 -0.18 -27.74
CA TRP A 159 4.41 0.76 -28.66
C TRP A 159 3.78 0.83 -30.05
N ASN A 160 2.70 0.06 -30.33
CA ASN A 160 2.01 0.14 -31.62
C ASN A 160 1.43 1.55 -31.80
N PRO A 161 1.75 2.27 -32.91
CA PRO A 161 1.22 3.61 -33.17
C PRO A 161 -0.32 3.70 -33.24
N GLU A 162 -1.01 2.58 -33.47
CA GLU A 162 -2.48 2.52 -33.44
C GLU A 162 -3.05 2.84 -32.06
N PHE A 163 -2.26 2.69 -31.00
CA PHE A 163 -2.66 2.96 -29.62
C PHE A 163 -2.27 4.38 -29.16
N LYS A 164 -2.00 5.29 -30.10
CA LYS A 164 -1.69 6.69 -29.76
C LYS A 164 -2.76 7.32 -28.88
N GLY A 165 -2.34 7.80 -27.69
CA GLY A 165 -3.24 8.41 -26.71
C GLY A 165 -4.26 7.45 -26.09
N LYS A 166 -3.97 6.13 -26.03
CA LYS A 166 -4.86 5.10 -25.49
C LYS A 166 -4.22 4.23 -24.42
N VAL A 167 -2.92 4.40 -24.16
CA VAL A 167 -2.16 3.57 -23.24
C VAL A 167 -2.20 4.16 -21.84
N LEU A 168 -2.58 3.34 -20.85
CA LEU A 168 -2.39 3.64 -19.44
C LEU A 168 -1.09 3.01 -18.94
N LEU A 169 -0.30 3.76 -18.19
CA LEU A 169 0.83 3.26 -17.42
C LEU A 169 0.58 3.51 -15.92
N THR A 170 1.16 2.67 -15.07
CA THR A 170 1.19 2.92 -13.63
C THR A 170 2.10 4.12 -13.30
N SER A 171 1.86 4.81 -12.19
CA SER A 171 2.75 5.86 -11.68
C SER A 171 3.98 5.29 -10.97
N ASP A 172 4.18 3.97 -10.99
CA ASP A 172 5.34 3.28 -10.42
C ASP A 172 6.48 3.23 -11.44
N ALA A 173 7.52 4.03 -11.21
CA ALA A 173 8.67 4.11 -12.11
C ALA A 173 9.36 2.77 -12.28
N ARG A 174 9.44 1.95 -11.22
CA ARG A 174 10.08 0.64 -11.28
C ARG A 174 9.33 -0.32 -12.20
N GLU A 175 8.00 -0.37 -12.13
CA GLU A 175 7.20 -1.22 -13.02
C GLU A 175 7.29 -0.75 -14.48
N VAL A 176 7.24 0.55 -14.71
CA VAL A 176 7.36 1.12 -16.06
C VAL A 176 8.73 0.83 -16.67
N PHE A 177 9.82 0.95 -15.91
CA PHE A 177 11.16 0.58 -16.39
C PHE A 177 11.30 -0.93 -16.58
N HIS A 178 10.64 -1.74 -15.76
CA HIS A 178 10.66 -3.20 -15.83
C HIS A 178 10.24 -3.70 -17.22
N ILE A 179 9.13 -3.20 -17.79
CA ILE A 179 8.66 -3.64 -19.11
C ILE A 179 9.67 -3.29 -20.21
N ALA A 180 10.31 -2.13 -20.15
CA ALA A 180 11.30 -1.74 -21.13
C ALA A 180 12.57 -2.61 -21.05
N LEU A 181 13.05 -2.90 -19.83
CA LEU A 181 14.20 -3.76 -19.58
C LEU A 181 13.94 -5.20 -20.04
N LEU A 182 12.74 -5.75 -19.75
CA LEU A 182 12.37 -7.09 -20.21
C LEU A 182 12.41 -7.20 -21.74
N LEU A 183 11.87 -6.19 -22.44
CA LEU A 183 11.87 -6.15 -23.90
C LEU A 183 13.30 -6.11 -24.50
N ASP A 184 14.26 -5.57 -23.77
CA ASP A 184 15.68 -5.54 -24.16
C ASP A 184 16.46 -6.78 -23.65
N GLY A 185 15.76 -7.77 -23.06
CA GLY A 185 16.38 -8.98 -22.50
C GLY A 185 17.26 -8.68 -21.29
N LYS A 186 17.01 -7.59 -20.58
CA LYS A 186 17.77 -7.14 -19.41
C LYS A 186 17.08 -7.52 -18.11
N SER A 187 17.88 -7.66 -17.06
CA SER A 187 17.33 -7.88 -15.72
C SER A 187 16.57 -6.63 -15.26
N PRO A 188 15.36 -6.77 -14.73
CA PRO A 188 14.63 -5.63 -14.11
C PRO A 188 15.31 -5.12 -12.83
N ASN A 189 16.29 -5.87 -12.31
CA ASN A 189 17.12 -5.50 -11.17
C ASN A 189 18.52 -4.99 -11.58
N THR A 190 18.73 -4.67 -12.87
CA THR A 190 20.01 -4.15 -13.33
C THR A 190 20.36 -2.85 -12.62
N THR A 191 21.64 -2.68 -12.31
CA THR A 191 22.24 -1.43 -11.84
C THR A 191 23.16 -0.80 -12.88
N ASN A 192 23.19 -1.39 -14.10
CA ASN A 192 23.98 -0.87 -15.19
C ASN A 192 23.32 0.39 -15.77
N GLU A 193 24.02 1.50 -15.73
CA GLU A 193 23.51 2.80 -16.19
C GLU A 193 23.18 2.82 -17.68
N GLU A 194 23.92 2.07 -18.51
CA GLU A 194 23.65 1.97 -19.96
C GLU A 194 22.33 1.23 -20.22
N ASP A 195 22.05 0.15 -19.51
CA ASP A 195 20.79 -0.58 -19.61
C ASP A 195 19.60 0.31 -19.19
N ILE A 196 19.77 1.05 -18.07
CA ILE A 196 18.74 1.96 -17.56
C ILE A 196 18.49 3.11 -18.56
N LYS A 197 19.56 3.65 -19.14
CA LYS A 197 19.45 4.70 -20.16
C LYS A 197 18.75 4.19 -21.42
N ALA A 198 19.08 3.01 -21.90
CA ALA A 198 18.41 2.40 -23.06
C ALA A 198 16.91 2.17 -22.79
N ALA A 199 16.56 1.68 -21.59
CA ALA A 199 15.18 1.53 -21.18
C ALA A 199 14.43 2.88 -21.16
N TYR A 200 15.05 3.93 -20.62
CA TYR A 200 14.51 5.28 -20.66
C TYR A 200 14.26 5.77 -22.09
N GLU A 201 15.23 5.62 -22.98
CA GLU A 201 15.10 6.02 -24.40
C GLU A 201 13.98 5.25 -25.13
N ARG A 202 13.78 3.97 -24.76
CA ARG A 202 12.64 3.16 -25.23
C ARG A 202 11.32 3.72 -24.69
N LEU A 203 11.23 4.04 -23.40
CA LEU A 203 10.03 4.59 -22.76
C LEU A 203 9.65 5.97 -23.32
N VAL A 204 10.62 6.82 -23.63
CA VAL A 204 10.36 8.11 -24.31
C VAL A 204 9.61 7.90 -25.62
N LYS A 205 9.88 6.81 -26.36
CA LYS A 205 9.17 6.49 -27.60
C LYS A 205 7.74 5.99 -27.37
N LEU A 206 7.42 5.54 -26.15
CA LEU A 206 6.08 5.13 -25.76
C LEU A 206 5.17 6.32 -25.41
N LEU A 207 5.75 7.44 -24.94
CA LEU A 207 4.99 8.60 -24.45
C LEU A 207 3.89 9.11 -25.38
N PRO A 208 4.05 9.13 -26.73
CA PRO A 208 2.96 9.51 -27.62
C PRO A 208 1.71 8.63 -27.53
N ASN A 209 1.86 7.38 -27.08
CA ASN A 209 0.76 6.46 -26.90
C ASN A 209 0.09 6.62 -25.53
N VAL A 210 0.78 7.20 -24.55
CA VAL A 210 0.29 7.31 -23.17
C VAL A 210 -0.78 8.39 -23.07
N VAL A 211 -1.95 8.00 -22.57
CA VAL A 211 -3.04 8.91 -22.22
C VAL A 211 -2.92 9.38 -20.78
N THR A 212 -2.53 8.50 -19.87
CA THR A 212 -2.42 8.81 -18.43
C THR A 212 -1.44 7.90 -17.71
N PHE A 213 -0.93 8.39 -16.58
CA PHE A 213 -0.28 7.61 -15.53
C PHE A 213 -1.23 7.58 -14.33
N ASN A 214 -1.59 6.39 -13.85
CA ASN A 214 -2.50 6.24 -12.73
C ASN A 214 -2.19 4.97 -11.94
N SER A 215 -1.94 5.13 -10.63
CA SER A 215 -1.77 4.04 -9.66
C SER A 215 -2.77 4.10 -8.49
N ASP A 216 -3.62 5.12 -8.44
CA ASP A 216 -4.64 5.23 -7.39
C ASP A 216 -5.86 4.35 -7.72
N SER A 217 -6.38 4.50 -8.93
CA SER A 217 -7.55 3.75 -9.43
C SER A 217 -7.37 3.44 -10.93
N PRO A 218 -6.40 2.58 -11.30
CA PRO A 218 -6.04 2.35 -12.71
C PRO A 218 -7.13 1.66 -13.53
N GLU A 219 -8.13 1.03 -12.88
CA GLU A 219 -9.31 0.45 -13.54
C GLU A 219 -10.25 1.52 -14.10
N VAL A 220 -10.32 2.70 -13.46
CA VAL A 220 -11.31 3.74 -13.82
C VAL A 220 -11.15 4.24 -15.25
N PRO A 221 -9.96 4.61 -15.77
CA PRO A 221 -9.79 5.02 -17.15
C PRO A 221 -10.20 3.95 -18.19
N PHE A 222 -10.04 2.65 -17.85
CA PHE A 222 -10.53 1.58 -18.71
C PHE A 222 -12.07 1.51 -18.73
N VAL A 223 -12.70 1.57 -17.57
CA VAL A 223 -14.17 1.53 -17.43
C VAL A 223 -14.81 2.74 -18.11
N GLN A 224 -14.19 3.90 -18.03
CA GLN A 224 -14.65 5.14 -18.65
C GLN A 224 -14.33 5.25 -20.16
N GLY A 225 -13.54 4.30 -20.70
CA GLY A 225 -13.15 4.30 -22.11
C GLY A 225 -12.09 5.35 -22.47
N GLU A 226 -11.39 5.89 -21.48
CA GLU A 226 -10.26 6.81 -21.70
C GLU A 226 -8.99 6.05 -22.12
N ALA A 227 -8.78 4.87 -21.51
CA ALA A 227 -7.70 3.96 -21.86
C ALA A 227 -8.26 2.69 -22.51
N SER A 228 -7.65 2.26 -23.61
CA SER A 228 -8.03 1.02 -24.29
C SER A 228 -7.07 -0.13 -24.03
N ILE A 229 -5.83 0.18 -23.65
CA ILE A 229 -4.78 -0.81 -23.37
C ILE A 229 -3.77 -0.21 -22.36
N GLY A 230 -3.08 -1.04 -21.60
CA GLY A 230 -2.02 -0.52 -20.72
C GLY A 230 -1.65 -1.46 -19.58
N MET A 231 -0.81 -0.95 -18.69
CA MET A 231 -0.45 -1.66 -17.47
C MET A 231 -1.64 -1.70 -16.52
N LEU A 232 -1.90 -2.88 -15.96
CA LEU A 232 -2.99 -3.04 -14.99
C LEU A 232 -2.62 -4.12 -13.98
N TRP A 233 -2.93 -3.89 -12.72
CA TRP A 233 -2.79 -4.91 -11.69
C TRP A 233 -3.94 -5.92 -11.82
N ASN A 234 -3.68 -7.18 -11.53
CA ASN A 234 -4.69 -8.23 -11.61
C ASN A 234 -5.91 -7.98 -10.71
N GLY A 235 -5.73 -7.33 -9.56
CA GLY A 235 -6.83 -6.89 -8.69
C GLY A 235 -7.69 -5.83 -9.35
N SER A 236 -7.08 -4.77 -9.88
CA SER A 236 -7.78 -3.71 -10.61
C SER A 236 -8.42 -4.22 -11.91
N ALA A 237 -7.78 -5.17 -12.59
CA ALA A 237 -8.37 -5.82 -13.75
C ALA A 237 -9.67 -6.59 -13.41
N TYR A 238 -9.68 -7.25 -12.24
CA TYR A 238 -10.90 -7.89 -11.75
C TYR A 238 -12.00 -6.88 -11.46
N LEU A 239 -11.69 -5.75 -10.85
CA LEU A 239 -12.67 -4.68 -10.58
C LEU A 239 -13.18 -4.08 -11.87
N ALA A 240 -12.30 -3.74 -12.81
CA ALA A 240 -12.68 -3.23 -14.13
C ALA A 240 -13.60 -4.21 -14.88
N HIS A 241 -13.24 -5.50 -14.92
CA HIS A 241 -14.02 -6.54 -15.57
C HIS A 241 -15.40 -6.72 -14.94
N LYS A 242 -15.51 -6.57 -13.64
CA LYS A 242 -16.79 -6.66 -12.92
C LYS A 242 -17.75 -5.54 -13.31
N GLU A 243 -17.22 -4.34 -13.57
CA GLU A 243 -18.01 -3.19 -14.02
C GLU A 243 -18.26 -3.22 -15.53
N ASN A 244 -17.23 -3.55 -16.31
CA ASN A 244 -17.30 -3.71 -17.76
C ASN A 244 -16.64 -5.03 -18.19
N PRO A 245 -17.41 -6.08 -18.51
CA PRO A 245 -16.89 -7.40 -18.93
C PRO A 245 -16.01 -7.37 -20.18
N SER A 246 -16.03 -6.28 -20.97
CA SER A 246 -15.13 -6.10 -22.11
C SER A 246 -13.69 -5.84 -21.70
N ILE A 247 -13.43 -5.45 -20.44
CA ILE A 247 -12.07 -5.28 -19.93
C ILE A 247 -11.48 -6.65 -19.59
N GLN A 248 -10.39 -6.99 -20.26
CA GLN A 248 -9.71 -8.27 -20.13
C GLN A 248 -8.27 -8.07 -19.64
N PHE A 249 -7.72 -9.10 -18.99
CA PHE A 249 -6.35 -9.12 -18.51
C PHE A 249 -5.52 -10.12 -19.32
N VAL A 250 -4.42 -9.64 -19.88
CA VAL A 250 -3.53 -10.44 -20.74
C VAL A 250 -2.17 -10.60 -20.05
N TYR A 251 -1.68 -11.84 -20.02
CA TYR A 251 -0.32 -12.16 -19.57
C TYR A 251 0.63 -12.03 -20.77
N PRO A 252 1.57 -11.07 -20.78
CA PRO A 252 2.52 -10.91 -21.87
C PRO A 252 3.53 -12.06 -21.88
N LYS A 253 4.00 -12.43 -23.06
CA LYS A 253 4.93 -13.57 -23.27
C LYS A 253 6.31 -13.38 -22.61
N GLU A 254 6.72 -12.14 -22.37
CA GLU A 254 7.95 -11.81 -21.65
C GLU A 254 7.82 -12.05 -20.14
N GLY A 255 6.60 -12.26 -19.64
CA GLY A 255 6.25 -12.41 -18.25
C GLY A 255 5.50 -11.20 -17.69
N ALA A 256 4.57 -11.48 -16.79
CA ALA A 256 3.93 -10.47 -15.96
C ALA A 256 4.87 -10.06 -14.83
N ILE A 257 4.70 -8.84 -14.30
CA ILE A 257 5.52 -8.35 -13.20
C ILE A 257 4.92 -8.88 -11.89
N PHE A 258 5.71 -9.65 -11.13
CA PHE A 258 5.33 -10.05 -9.78
C PHE A 258 5.72 -8.96 -8.79
N TRP A 259 4.80 -8.59 -7.93
CA TRP A 259 5.03 -7.67 -6.83
C TRP A 259 4.49 -8.23 -5.51
N MET A 260 5.06 -7.77 -4.40
CA MET A 260 4.65 -8.11 -3.05
C MET A 260 4.80 -6.89 -2.17
N ASP A 261 3.72 -6.51 -1.51
CA ASP A 261 3.68 -5.45 -0.52
C ASP A 261 3.67 -6.06 0.88
N ASN A 262 4.27 -5.34 1.80
CA ASN A 262 4.63 -5.90 3.09
C ASN A 262 4.23 -4.96 4.21
N TYR A 263 3.80 -5.51 5.35
CA TYR A 263 3.76 -4.77 6.60
C TYR A 263 5.18 -4.41 7.04
N ALA A 264 5.40 -3.18 7.44
CA ALA A 264 6.64 -2.74 8.04
C ALA A 264 6.39 -1.65 9.09
N ILE A 265 7.23 -1.60 10.11
CA ILE A 265 7.19 -0.58 11.15
C ILE A 265 8.27 0.45 10.84
N PRO A 266 7.93 1.71 10.57
CA PRO A 266 8.93 2.74 10.32
C PRO A 266 9.72 3.07 11.59
N LYS A 267 10.99 3.43 11.42
CA LYS A 267 11.84 3.85 12.53
C LYS A 267 11.25 5.09 13.20
N GLY A 268 11.10 5.05 14.52
CA GLY A 268 10.49 6.14 15.28
C GLY A 268 8.96 6.09 15.38
N ALA A 269 8.34 4.99 14.97
CA ALA A 269 6.95 4.67 15.30
C ALA A 269 6.75 4.71 16.83
N LYS A 270 5.59 5.23 17.26
CA LYS A 270 5.32 5.46 18.69
C LYS A 270 4.41 4.40 19.29
N ASN A 271 3.57 3.76 18.47
CA ASN A 271 2.56 2.80 18.89
C ASN A 271 2.87 1.45 18.22
N THR A 272 3.81 0.69 18.82
CA THR A 272 4.36 -0.55 18.23
C THR A 272 4.03 -1.81 19.05
N GLU A 273 3.18 -1.68 20.07
CA GLU A 273 2.81 -2.79 20.96
C GLU A 273 1.49 -3.45 20.55
#